data_3bec062da5aff5fcaf9e0b6f9e5fc393
#
_entry.id   3bec062da5aff5fcaf9e0b6f9e5fc393
#
_cell.length_a   1.000
_cell.length_b   1.000
_cell.length_c   1.000
_cell.angle_alpha   90.00
_cell.angle_beta   90.00
_cell.angle_gamma   90.00
#
_symmetry.space_group_name_H-M   'P 1'
#
loop_
_entity.id
_entity.type
_entity.pdbx_description
1 polymer ?
#
loop_
_entity_poly.entity_id
_entity_poly.type
_entity_poly.pdbx_seq_one_letter_code
_entity_poly.pdbx_strand_id
1 'polypeptide(L)'
;MEEFGLKFDKINYTFPFVFVQGTAGGHFPFGLENDQKKVAIKDFFISKYLVTQVLWEHIMGNNPAYSRGNNKPVENVSHNDILSNDGFLQKINAEKIKDMISKQIGKAGPVQFRLPTETEWEYAARGGIYWGKYFIYSGSDNIDEVAWYKRNSMDETKEVGQKKPNQLGIYDMSGNLWEWCVDYFQPDTRKIPLDGSPCLEESTERVLRGGCYHNFGIHCTVMKRYEINADHKDGCIGFRLVLSI
;
A
#
# COMPACT_ATOMS: atom_id res chain seq x y z
N MET A 1 -2.43 11.26 -16.20
CA MET A 1 -2.51 10.53 -14.92
C MET A 1 -3.40 11.36 -14.01
N GLU A 2 -4.53 10.82 -13.60
CA GLU A 2 -5.41 11.55 -12.67
C GLU A 2 -4.90 11.34 -11.26
N GLU A 3 -4.49 12.43 -10.62
CA GLU A 3 -4.15 12.48 -9.19
C GLU A 3 -5.17 13.36 -8.48
N PHE A 4 -5.51 13.04 -7.24
CA PHE A 4 -6.23 13.96 -6.36
C PHE A 4 -5.57 13.98 -4.98
N GLY A 5 -5.73 15.09 -4.26
CA GLY A 5 -5.22 15.25 -2.90
C GLY A 5 -6.34 15.37 -1.88
N LEU A 6 -6.39 14.48 -0.91
CA LEU A 6 -7.29 14.58 0.22
C LEU A 6 -6.74 15.63 1.20
N LYS A 7 -7.46 16.75 1.36
CA LYS A 7 -7.03 17.87 2.21
C LYS A 7 -7.54 17.71 3.64
N PHE A 8 -6.67 17.93 4.58
CA PHE A 8 -6.94 18.00 6.01
C PHE A 8 -6.60 19.41 6.51
N ASP A 9 -7.56 20.33 6.41
CA ASP A 9 -7.34 21.76 6.66
C ASP A 9 -6.83 22.06 8.09
N LYS A 10 -7.30 21.29 9.08
CA LYS A 10 -6.89 21.46 10.48
C LYS A 10 -5.39 21.31 10.72
N ILE A 11 -4.71 20.54 9.90
CA ILE A 11 -3.26 20.26 10.00
C ILE A 11 -2.49 20.76 8.78
N ASN A 12 -3.16 21.48 7.88
CA ASN A 12 -2.60 21.97 6.62
C ASN A 12 -1.85 20.85 5.84
N TYR A 13 -2.48 19.70 5.70
CA TYR A 13 -1.89 18.52 5.10
C TYR A 13 -2.72 18.01 3.92
N THR A 14 -2.04 17.61 2.84
CA THR A 14 -2.68 16.98 1.68
C THR A 14 -2.10 15.60 1.46
N PHE A 15 -2.95 14.58 1.48
CA PHE A 15 -2.56 13.20 1.22
C PHE A 15 -2.95 12.80 -0.21
N PRO A 16 -1.96 12.59 -1.11
CA PRO A 16 -2.22 12.40 -2.53
C PRO A 16 -2.54 10.94 -2.86
N PHE A 17 -3.45 10.77 -3.83
CA PHE A 17 -3.83 9.51 -4.44
C PHE A 17 -3.61 9.54 -5.95
N VAL A 18 -3.24 8.38 -6.50
CA VAL A 18 -3.02 8.17 -7.93
C VAL A 18 -4.09 7.22 -8.45
N PHE A 19 -4.68 7.57 -9.60
CA PHE A 19 -5.58 6.67 -10.31
C PHE A 19 -4.79 5.52 -10.93
N VAL A 20 -5.25 4.30 -10.69
CA VAL A 20 -4.71 3.08 -11.29
C VAL A 20 -5.79 2.49 -12.19
N GLN A 21 -5.59 2.64 -13.48
CA GLN A 21 -6.44 1.99 -14.48
C GLN A 21 -6.27 0.48 -14.34
N GLY A 22 -7.36 -0.23 -14.24
CA GLY A 22 -7.38 -1.69 -14.17
C GLY A 22 -7.07 -2.36 -15.52
N THR A 23 -7.30 -3.64 -15.61
CA THR A 23 -6.93 -4.46 -16.78
C THR A 23 -7.93 -4.38 -17.94
N ALA A 24 -9.01 -3.62 -17.83
CA ALA A 24 -10.00 -3.36 -18.90
C ALA A 24 -10.45 -4.63 -19.65
N GLY A 25 -10.77 -5.70 -18.92
CA GLY A 25 -11.18 -6.99 -19.49
C GLY A 25 -10.01 -7.92 -19.86
N GLY A 26 -8.75 -7.43 -19.77
CA GLY A 26 -7.55 -8.26 -19.84
C GLY A 26 -7.15 -8.82 -18.46
N HIS A 27 -5.90 -9.28 -18.37
CA HIS A 27 -5.37 -9.88 -17.15
C HIS A 27 -3.95 -9.40 -16.87
N PHE A 28 -3.63 -9.34 -15.60
CA PHE A 28 -2.31 -9.10 -15.06
C PHE A 28 -1.68 -10.43 -14.58
N PRO A 29 -0.42 -10.74 -14.91
CA PRO A 29 0.26 -11.94 -14.44
C PRO A 29 0.79 -11.73 -13.00
N PHE A 30 -0.01 -12.10 -12.01
CA PHE A 30 0.33 -12.02 -10.59
C PHE A 30 1.24 -13.15 -10.17
N GLY A 31 2.23 -12.87 -9.34
CA GLY A 31 3.13 -13.83 -8.72
C GLY A 31 4.42 -14.11 -9.50
N LEU A 32 5.13 -15.18 -9.11
CA LEU A 32 6.42 -15.58 -9.70
C LEU A 32 6.22 -16.16 -11.10
N GLU A 33 7.22 -15.99 -11.99
CA GLU A 33 7.16 -16.43 -13.40
C GLU A 33 6.69 -17.88 -13.61
N ASN A 34 7.11 -18.79 -12.73
CA ASN A 34 6.75 -20.20 -12.82
C ASN A 34 5.39 -20.55 -12.23
N ASP A 35 4.70 -19.60 -11.59
CA ASP A 35 3.40 -19.81 -10.93
C ASP A 35 2.48 -18.59 -11.07
N GLN A 36 2.55 -17.90 -12.20
CA GLN A 36 1.74 -16.72 -12.44
C GLN A 36 0.26 -17.05 -12.58
N LYS A 37 -0.58 -16.23 -11.96
CA LYS A 37 -2.04 -16.25 -12.10
C LYS A 37 -2.49 -15.07 -12.95
N LYS A 38 -3.43 -15.32 -13.86
CA LYS A 38 -4.06 -14.28 -14.68
C LYS A 38 -5.17 -13.62 -13.88
N VAL A 39 -4.90 -12.46 -13.29
CA VAL A 39 -5.83 -11.75 -12.42
C VAL A 39 -6.42 -10.55 -13.14
N ALA A 40 -7.73 -10.37 -13.07
CA ALA A 40 -8.42 -9.15 -13.52
C ALA A 40 -8.39 -8.12 -12.40
N ILE A 41 -7.98 -6.88 -12.72
CA ILE A 41 -7.94 -5.78 -11.77
C ILE A 41 -8.94 -4.71 -12.22
N LYS A 42 -9.78 -4.23 -11.28
CA LYS A 42 -10.70 -3.09 -11.51
C LYS A 42 -9.95 -1.78 -11.34
N ASP A 43 -10.53 -0.68 -11.82
CA ASP A 43 -10.03 0.66 -11.55
C ASP A 43 -10.08 0.98 -10.05
N PHE A 44 -9.06 1.65 -9.54
CA PHE A 44 -9.00 2.11 -8.14
C PHE A 44 -8.07 3.32 -8.00
N PHE A 45 -8.17 4.02 -6.89
CA PHE A 45 -7.12 4.95 -6.48
C PHE A 45 -6.27 4.33 -5.38
N ILE A 46 -4.96 4.59 -5.42
CA ILE A 46 -4.01 4.18 -4.38
C ILE A 46 -3.27 5.39 -3.86
N SER A 47 -2.97 5.42 -2.57
CA SER A 47 -2.18 6.52 -2.03
C SER A 47 -0.77 6.52 -2.63
N LYS A 48 -0.31 7.72 -3.01
CA LYS A 48 1.01 7.95 -3.60
C LYS A 48 2.13 7.53 -2.67
N TYR A 49 1.90 7.64 -1.37
CA TYR A 49 2.81 7.32 -0.27
C TYR A 49 2.18 6.35 0.72
N LEU A 50 3.03 5.76 1.55
CA LEU A 50 2.62 5.14 2.82
C LEU A 50 1.85 6.15 3.68
N VAL A 51 0.95 5.70 4.53
CA VAL A 51 0.30 6.55 5.53
C VAL A 51 1.37 7.15 6.43
N THR A 52 1.42 8.49 6.49
CA THR A 52 2.40 9.22 7.28
C THR A 52 1.99 9.36 8.74
N GLN A 53 2.97 9.62 9.62
CA GLN A 53 2.71 9.81 11.04
C GLN A 53 1.79 11.00 11.30
N VAL A 54 1.93 12.11 10.55
CA VAL A 54 1.04 13.27 10.69
C VAL A 54 -0.42 12.93 10.36
N LEU A 55 -0.67 12.11 9.35
CA LEU A 55 -2.02 11.67 9.00
C LEU A 55 -2.57 10.71 10.06
N TRP A 56 -1.77 9.71 10.46
CA TRP A 56 -2.17 8.78 11.51
C TRP A 56 -2.53 9.50 12.81
N GLU A 57 -1.67 10.38 13.29
CA GLU A 57 -1.88 11.13 14.54
C GLU A 57 -3.12 12.03 14.46
N HIS A 58 -3.38 12.64 13.30
CA HIS A 58 -4.58 13.43 13.09
C HIS A 58 -5.87 12.60 13.21
N ILE A 59 -5.87 11.36 12.70
CA ILE A 59 -7.04 10.46 12.70
C ILE A 59 -7.19 9.73 14.04
N MET A 60 -6.07 9.25 14.61
CA MET A 60 -6.09 8.35 15.77
C MET A 60 -5.88 9.08 17.10
N GLY A 61 -5.31 10.29 17.09
CA GLY A 61 -5.02 11.09 18.29
C GLY A 61 -3.76 10.64 19.04
N ASN A 62 -2.99 9.71 18.48
CA ASN A 62 -1.71 9.23 19.03
C ASN A 62 -0.72 8.93 17.90
N ASN A 63 0.53 8.69 18.25
CA ASN A 63 1.54 8.27 17.29
C ASN A 63 2.34 7.10 17.88
N PRO A 64 2.18 5.84 17.37
CA PRO A 64 2.85 4.66 17.89
C PRO A 64 4.30 4.49 17.40
N ALA A 65 4.73 5.27 16.40
CA ALA A 65 5.99 5.08 15.70
C ALA A 65 7.21 5.23 16.63
N TYR A 66 8.21 4.37 16.44
CA TYR A 66 9.51 4.45 17.11
C TYR A 66 10.39 5.55 16.50
N SER A 67 10.44 5.62 15.17
CA SER A 67 11.24 6.58 14.42
C SER A 67 10.39 7.81 14.07
N ARG A 68 10.44 8.86 14.90
CA ARG A 68 9.58 10.05 14.82
C ARG A 68 9.88 10.95 13.63
N GLY A 69 8.82 11.51 13.02
CA GLY A 69 8.88 12.49 11.94
C GLY A 69 7.56 12.61 11.19
N ASN A 70 7.03 13.83 11.04
CA ASN A 70 5.70 14.07 10.45
C ASN A 70 5.52 13.43 9.08
N ASN A 71 6.55 13.50 8.21
CA ASN A 71 6.55 12.94 6.86
C ASN A 71 7.14 11.52 6.81
N LYS A 72 7.58 10.95 7.91
CA LYS A 72 7.93 9.52 7.96
C LYS A 72 6.64 8.68 7.91
N PRO A 73 6.69 7.47 7.33
CA PRO A 73 5.54 6.58 7.38
C PRO A 73 5.26 6.17 8.83
N VAL A 74 3.99 5.94 9.16
CA VAL A 74 3.63 5.36 10.45
C VAL A 74 4.04 3.89 10.46
N GLU A 75 4.70 3.48 11.52
CA GLU A 75 5.07 2.09 11.80
C GLU A 75 4.61 1.68 13.21
N ASN A 76 4.86 0.43 13.59
CA ASN A 76 4.41 -0.14 14.86
C ASN A 76 2.87 -0.16 14.97
N VAL A 77 2.22 -0.49 13.86
CA VAL A 77 0.77 -0.64 13.72
C VAL A 77 0.41 -2.05 13.26
N SER A 78 -0.51 -2.70 13.95
CA SER A 78 -1.02 -4.02 13.57
C SER A 78 -2.12 -3.91 12.50
N HIS A 79 -2.43 -5.03 11.84
CA HIS A 79 -3.56 -5.13 10.94
C HIS A 79 -4.89 -4.79 11.68
N ASN A 80 -5.00 -5.20 12.95
CA ASN A 80 -6.17 -4.91 13.77
C ASN A 80 -6.25 -3.44 14.23
N ASP A 81 -5.13 -2.73 14.47
CA ASP A 81 -5.13 -1.29 14.71
C ASP A 81 -5.70 -0.51 13.51
N ILE A 82 -5.61 -1.10 12.30
CA ILE A 82 -6.10 -0.48 11.07
C ILE A 82 -7.58 -0.81 10.82
N LEU A 83 -8.00 -2.08 10.99
CA LEU A 83 -9.31 -2.59 10.54
C LEU A 83 -10.38 -2.73 11.61
N SER A 84 -10.02 -2.72 12.90
CA SER A 84 -11.02 -2.87 13.97
C SER A 84 -12.09 -1.76 13.98
N ASN A 85 -13.15 -1.96 14.74
CA ASN A 85 -14.25 -0.98 14.85
C ASN A 85 -13.82 0.41 15.33
N ASP A 86 -12.74 0.50 16.13
CA ASP A 86 -12.13 1.76 16.55
C ASP A 86 -10.83 2.06 15.79
N GLY A 87 -10.53 1.30 14.74
CA GLY A 87 -9.32 1.38 13.96
C GLY A 87 -9.27 2.55 13.00
N PHE A 88 -8.13 2.70 12.38
CA PHE A 88 -7.85 3.81 11.47
C PHE A 88 -8.86 3.91 10.31
N LEU A 89 -9.20 2.76 9.68
CA LEU A 89 -10.13 2.77 8.54
C LEU A 89 -11.55 3.17 8.93
N GLN A 90 -12.03 2.76 10.11
CA GLN A 90 -13.34 3.20 10.59
C GLN A 90 -13.38 4.73 10.77
N LYS A 91 -12.34 5.31 11.34
CA LYS A 91 -12.26 6.75 11.61
C LYS A 91 -12.09 7.59 10.35
N ILE A 92 -11.21 7.19 9.43
CA ILE A 92 -11.00 7.93 8.17
C ILE A 92 -12.19 7.80 7.22
N ASN A 93 -12.99 6.75 7.33
CA ASN A 93 -14.23 6.57 6.56
C ASN A 93 -15.47 7.23 7.19
N ALA A 94 -15.30 8.08 8.21
CA ALA A 94 -16.41 8.84 8.77
C ALA A 94 -17.08 9.72 7.69
N GLU A 95 -18.39 9.96 7.85
CA GLU A 95 -19.28 10.59 6.85
C GLU A 95 -18.72 11.86 6.22
N LYS A 96 -18.15 12.76 7.05
CA LYS A 96 -17.59 14.05 6.58
C LYS A 96 -16.45 13.90 5.56
N ILE A 97 -15.66 12.83 5.67
CA ILE A 97 -14.55 12.59 4.73
C ILE A 97 -15.09 12.01 3.42
N LYS A 98 -16.11 11.15 3.49
CA LYS A 98 -16.78 10.59 2.30
C LYS A 98 -17.37 11.68 1.42
N ASP A 99 -18.09 12.66 2.03
CA ASP A 99 -18.68 13.77 1.30
C ASP A 99 -17.62 14.64 0.61
N MET A 100 -16.50 14.87 1.30
CA MET A 100 -15.38 15.62 0.76
C MET A 100 -14.76 14.92 -0.46
N ILE A 101 -14.55 13.61 -0.38
CA ILE A 101 -13.97 12.80 -1.47
C ILE A 101 -14.92 12.79 -2.66
N SER A 102 -16.21 12.48 -2.46
CA SER A 102 -17.21 12.41 -3.54
C SER A 102 -17.29 13.74 -4.33
N LYS A 103 -17.15 14.88 -3.64
CA LYS A 103 -17.08 16.19 -4.29
C LYS A 103 -15.80 16.36 -5.12
N GLN A 104 -14.64 15.90 -4.60
CA GLN A 104 -13.35 16.07 -5.28
C GLN A 104 -13.22 15.19 -6.52
N ILE A 105 -13.68 13.93 -6.47
CA ILE A 105 -13.56 12.99 -7.61
C ILE A 105 -14.75 13.07 -8.58
N GLY A 106 -15.80 13.85 -8.25
CA GLY A 106 -16.98 14.04 -9.10
C GLY A 106 -17.79 12.75 -9.32
N LYS A 107 -17.66 11.75 -8.45
CA LYS A 107 -18.42 10.50 -8.53
C LYS A 107 -19.52 10.46 -7.48
N ALA A 108 -20.74 10.17 -7.90
CA ALA A 108 -21.85 9.80 -7.03
C ALA A 108 -21.77 8.30 -6.77
N GLY A 109 -21.36 7.89 -5.57
CA GLY A 109 -21.30 6.48 -5.17
C GLY A 109 -20.59 6.29 -3.82
N PRO A 110 -20.69 5.11 -3.23
CA PRO A 110 -20.00 4.83 -1.98
C PRO A 110 -18.49 4.78 -2.22
N VAL A 111 -17.80 5.83 -1.79
CA VAL A 111 -16.34 5.85 -1.72
C VAL A 111 -15.89 5.37 -0.35
N GLN A 112 -14.92 4.47 -0.32
CA GLN A 112 -14.41 3.90 0.93
C GLN A 112 -12.90 3.67 0.86
N PHE A 113 -12.18 4.14 1.87
CA PHE A 113 -10.79 3.75 2.09
C PHE A 113 -10.71 2.34 2.64
N ARG A 114 -9.74 1.62 2.15
CA ARG A 114 -9.41 0.26 2.58
C ARG A 114 -7.92 -0.02 2.40
N LEU A 115 -7.44 -1.14 2.91
CA LEU A 115 -6.16 -1.69 2.49
C LEU A 115 -6.24 -2.17 1.03
N PRO A 116 -5.12 -2.17 0.29
CA PRO A 116 -5.04 -2.84 -1.00
C PRO A 116 -5.29 -4.35 -0.84
N THR A 117 -5.84 -4.99 -1.86
CA THR A 117 -5.67 -6.44 -2.00
C THR A 117 -4.23 -6.72 -2.41
N GLU A 118 -3.75 -7.93 -2.14
CA GLU A 118 -2.40 -8.32 -2.51
C GLU A 118 -2.16 -8.18 -4.02
N THR A 119 -3.16 -8.53 -4.83
CA THR A 119 -3.09 -8.42 -6.29
C THR A 119 -3.11 -6.98 -6.79
N GLU A 120 -3.88 -6.08 -6.17
CA GLU A 120 -3.85 -4.65 -6.45
C GLU A 120 -2.50 -4.03 -6.08
N TRP A 121 -1.95 -4.42 -4.92
CA TRP A 121 -0.65 -3.95 -4.47
C TRP A 121 0.44 -4.32 -5.48
N GLU A 122 0.51 -5.61 -5.91
CA GLU A 122 1.53 -6.03 -6.87
C GLU A 122 1.33 -5.38 -8.24
N TYR A 123 0.09 -5.26 -8.71
CA TYR A 123 -0.22 -4.57 -9.96
C TYR A 123 0.25 -3.11 -9.94
N ALA A 124 -0.05 -2.38 -8.87
CA ALA A 124 0.41 -1.01 -8.68
C ALA A 124 1.94 -0.90 -8.58
N ALA A 125 2.60 -1.82 -7.84
CA ALA A 125 4.04 -1.88 -7.68
C ALA A 125 4.77 -2.12 -9.01
N ARG A 126 4.17 -2.92 -9.91
CA ARG A 126 4.69 -3.16 -11.27
C ARG A 126 4.32 -2.06 -12.28
N GLY A 127 3.73 -0.95 -11.82
CA GLY A 127 3.40 0.20 -12.69
C GLY A 127 2.04 0.12 -13.38
N GLY A 128 1.10 -0.66 -12.88
CA GLY A 128 -0.26 -0.76 -13.42
C GLY A 128 -0.26 -1.22 -14.88
N ILE A 129 -0.86 -0.46 -15.79
CA ILE A 129 -0.90 -0.79 -17.23
C ILE A 129 0.50 -0.89 -17.89
N TYR A 130 1.55 -0.40 -17.23
CA TYR A 130 2.94 -0.49 -17.69
C TYR A 130 3.68 -1.74 -17.18
N TRP A 131 2.98 -2.67 -16.51
CA TRP A 131 3.55 -3.88 -15.90
C TRP A 131 4.43 -4.72 -16.85
N GLY A 132 4.23 -4.62 -18.16
CA GLY A 132 5.05 -5.29 -19.17
C GLY A 132 6.51 -4.78 -19.24
N LYS A 133 6.83 -3.64 -18.61
CA LYS A 133 8.20 -3.23 -18.33
C LYS A 133 8.64 -3.90 -17.03
N TYR A 134 9.21 -5.08 -17.16
CA TYR A 134 9.59 -5.92 -16.05
C TYR A 134 10.74 -5.29 -15.27
N PHE A 135 10.46 -4.84 -14.05
CA PHE A 135 11.48 -4.40 -13.09
C PHE A 135 11.46 -5.30 -11.86
N ILE A 136 12.64 -5.57 -11.30
CA ILE A 136 12.80 -6.35 -10.07
C ILE A 136 12.19 -5.60 -8.87
N TYR A 137 12.42 -4.28 -8.83
CA TYR A 137 11.89 -3.36 -7.82
C TYR A 137 10.87 -2.41 -8.45
N SER A 138 10.06 -1.77 -7.65
CA SER A 138 9.03 -0.87 -8.16
C SER A 138 9.66 0.34 -8.86
N GLY A 139 9.71 0.29 -10.18
CA GLY A 139 10.19 1.37 -11.04
C GLY A 139 11.62 1.26 -11.57
N SER A 140 12.46 0.32 -11.08
CA SER A 140 13.84 0.14 -11.52
C SER A 140 14.39 -1.24 -11.20
N ASP A 141 15.42 -1.70 -11.94
CA ASP A 141 16.24 -2.84 -11.55
C ASP A 141 17.39 -2.45 -10.60
N ASN A 142 17.65 -1.16 -10.46
CA ASN A 142 18.61 -0.63 -9.50
C ASN A 142 17.89 -0.25 -8.20
N ILE A 143 18.05 -1.06 -7.17
CA ILE A 143 17.40 -0.86 -5.85
C ILE A 143 17.75 0.49 -5.22
N ASP A 144 18.96 1.01 -5.42
CA ASP A 144 19.40 2.26 -4.79
C ASP A 144 18.64 3.49 -5.31
N GLU A 145 18.01 3.37 -6.49
CA GLU A 145 17.20 4.45 -7.07
C GLU A 145 15.81 4.54 -6.42
N VAL A 146 15.23 3.42 -5.99
CA VAL A 146 13.80 3.31 -5.69
C VAL A 146 13.48 2.88 -4.26
N ALA A 147 14.48 2.38 -3.50
CA ALA A 147 14.23 1.79 -2.20
C ALA A 147 15.12 2.33 -1.07
N TRP A 148 14.54 2.44 0.12
CA TRP A 148 15.25 2.50 1.38
C TRP A 148 15.32 1.10 1.97
N TYR A 149 16.52 0.53 2.08
CA TYR A 149 16.78 -0.83 2.53
C TYR A 149 18.05 -0.88 3.38
N LYS A 150 18.43 -2.03 3.90
CA LYS A 150 19.51 -2.18 4.89
C LYS A 150 20.84 -1.48 4.57
N ARG A 151 21.19 -1.35 3.28
CA ARG A 151 22.49 -0.75 2.90
C ARG A 151 22.49 0.78 2.86
N ASN A 152 21.33 1.42 2.75
CA ASN A 152 21.24 2.86 2.53
C ASN A 152 20.30 3.59 3.51
N SER A 153 19.57 2.87 4.38
CA SER A 153 18.58 3.42 5.31
C SER A 153 19.18 4.00 6.59
N MET A 154 20.44 3.64 6.95
CA MET A 154 21.02 3.91 8.28
C MET A 154 20.18 3.33 9.42
N ASP A 155 19.55 2.18 9.16
CA ASP A 155 18.74 1.41 10.11
C ASP A 155 17.53 2.15 10.69
N GLU A 156 16.92 3.04 9.93
CA GLU A 156 15.70 3.78 10.28
C GLU A 156 14.77 4.01 9.08
N THR A 157 13.49 4.25 9.36
CA THR A 157 12.53 4.70 8.35
C THR A 157 12.92 6.07 7.80
N LYS A 158 12.65 6.31 6.52
CA LYS A 158 12.88 7.59 5.87
C LYS A 158 11.55 8.27 5.54
N GLU A 159 11.59 9.60 5.39
CA GLU A 159 10.44 10.34 4.91
C GLU A 159 9.96 9.77 3.58
N VAL A 160 8.65 9.75 3.37
CA VAL A 160 8.08 9.22 2.14
C VAL A 160 8.46 10.04 0.91
N GLY A 161 8.56 9.38 -0.25
CA GLY A 161 8.74 10.07 -1.52
C GLY A 161 10.15 10.57 -1.81
N GLN A 162 11.18 10.14 -1.10
CA GLN A 162 12.56 10.62 -1.30
C GLN A 162 13.34 9.85 -2.37
N LYS A 163 12.85 8.69 -2.79
CA LYS A 163 13.42 7.91 -3.89
C LYS A 163 12.65 8.16 -5.18
N LYS A 164 13.05 7.54 -6.29
CA LYS A 164 12.30 7.64 -7.55
C LYS A 164 10.98 6.87 -7.46
N PRO A 165 9.88 7.41 -8.02
CA PRO A 165 8.61 6.68 -8.10
C PRO A 165 8.65 5.64 -9.24
N ASN A 166 7.66 4.76 -9.23
CA ASN A 166 7.39 3.91 -10.38
C ASN A 166 6.66 4.66 -11.52
N GLN A 167 6.25 3.95 -12.57
CA GLN A 167 5.64 4.51 -13.77
C GLN A 167 4.29 5.19 -13.51
N LEU A 168 3.63 4.86 -12.42
CA LEU A 168 2.39 5.50 -11.97
C LEU A 168 2.63 6.73 -11.09
N GLY A 169 3.88 7.03 -10.72
CA GLY A 169 4.20 8.09 -9.77
C GLY A 169 4.02 7.67 -8.31
N ILE A 170 3.98 6.37 -8.01
CA ILE A 170 3.84 5.82 -6.66
C ILE A 170 5.23 5.58 -6.08
N TYR A 171 5.44 5.96 -4.82
CA TYR A 171 6.73 5.88 -4.13
C TYR A 171 6.74 4.77 -3.08
N ASP A 172 7.95 4.36 -2.71
CA ASP A 172 8.24 3.48 -1.57
C ASP A 172 7.55 2.11 -1.62
N MET A 173 7.18 1.62 -2.83
CA MET A 173 6.65 0.26 -2.99
C MET A 173 7.75 -0.82 -3.00
N SER A 174 8.98 -0.41 -2.83
CA SER A 174 10.14 -1.25 -2.53
C SER A 174 10.91 -0.62 -1.38
N GLY A 175 11.02 -1.33 -0.26
CA GLY A 175 11.70 -0.85 0.95
C GLY A 175 10.88 0.13 1.79
N ASN A 176 11.53 0.88 2.65
CA ASN A 176 11.02 1.73 3.71
C ASN A 176 10.24 0.92 4.77
N LEU A 177 9.01 0.50 4.51
CA LEU A 177 8.23 -0.38 5.37
C LEU A 177 7.57 -1.53 4.59
N TRP A 178 7.42 -2.68 5.21
CA TRP A 178 6.44 -3.68 4.82
C TRP A 178 5.04 -3.08 4.90
N GLU A 179 4.18 -3.46 3.96
CA GLU A 179 2.84 -2.91 3.84
C GLU A 179 1.77 -3.99 4.04
N TRP A 180 0.85 -3.74 4.98
CA TRP A 180 -0.32 -4.57 5.16
C TRP A 180 -1.21 -4.58 3.92
N CYS A 181 -1.58 -5.79 3.47
CA CYS A 181 -2.70 -6.02 2.56
C CYS A 181 -3.92 -6.55 3.34
N VAL A 182 -5.12 -6.45 2.76
CA VAL A 182 -6.35 -6.94 3.41
C VAL A 182 -6.43 -8.46 3.45
N ASP A 183 -5.69 -9.14 2.59
CA ASP A 183 -5.75 -10.60 2.36
C ASP A 183 -5.23 -11.40 3.54
N TYR A 184 -5.88 -12.54 3.79
CA TYR A 184 -5.23 -13.63 4.50
C TYR A 184 -4.14 -14.25 3.63
N PHE A 185 -3.01 -14.59 4.24
CA PHE A 185 -1.92 -15.21 3.51
C PHE A 185 -2.28 -16.65 3.12
N GLN A 186 -2.12 -16.96 1.84
CA GLN A 186 -2.25 -18.30 1.28
C GLN A 186 -0.91 -18.71 0.66
N PRO A 187 -0.26 -19.77 1.19
CA PRO A 187 0.94 -20.34 0.56
C PRO A 187 0.65 -20.89 -0.84
N ASP A 188 -0.54 -21.48 -1.01
CA ASP A 188 -1.02 -21.95 -2.30
C ASP A 188 -1.67 -20.81 -3.09
N THR A 189 -0.94 -20.29 -4.07
CA THR A 189 -1.40 -19.17 -4.90
C THR A 189 -2.66 -19.50 -5.71
N ARG A 190 -3.04 -20.79 -5.88
CA ARG A 190 -4.29 -21.19 -6.54
C ARG A 190 -5.55 -20.75 -5.81
N LYS A 191 -5.43 -20.44 -4.54
CA LYS A 191 -6.52 -19.91 -3.69
C LYS A 191 -6.74 -18.40 -3.82
N ILE A 192 -5.83 -17.69 -4.49
CA ILE A 192 -5.95 -16.26 -4.72
C ILE A 192 -7.04 -16.00 -5.76
N PRO A 193 -8.02 -15.12 -5.44
CA PRO A 193 -9.10 -14.79 -6.37
C PRO A 193 -8.58 -14.18 -7.67
N LEU A 194 -9.14 -14.61 -8.81
CA LEU A 194 -8.71 -14.16 -10.14
C LEU A 194 -9.39 -12.88 -10.61
N ASP A 195 -10.32 -12.34 -9.84
CA ASP A 195 -11.07 -11.11 -10.12
C ASP A 195 -10.56 -9.87 -9.35
N GLY A 196 -9.40 -10.00 -8.70
CA GLY A 196 -8.79 -8.94 -7.90
C GLY A 196 -9.44 -8.69 -6.54
N SER A 197 -10.46 -9.46 -6.16
CA SER A 197 -11.04 -9.42 -4.82
C SER A 197 -10.06 -9.96 -3.77
N PRO A 198 -10.19 -9.57 -2.48
CA PRO A 198 -9.31 -10.06 -1.44
C PRO A 198 -9.49 -11.56 -1.19
N CYS A 199 -8.40 -12.24 -0.86
CA CYS A 199 -8.45 -13.60 -0.37
C CYS A 199 -8.90 -13.60 1.10
N LEU A 200 -10.15 -14.02 1.35
CA LEU A 200 -10.77 -14.05 2.67
C LEU A 200 -10.84 -15.48 3.25
N GLU A 201 -10.23 -16.47 2.59
CA GLU A 201 -10.09 -17.81 3.17
C GLU A 201 -9.21 -17.72 4.42
N GLU A 202 -9.80 -17.98 5.58
CA GLU A 202 -9.19 -17.76 6.89
C GLU A 202 -7.85 -18.48 7.03
N SER A 203 -6.89 -17.72 7.55
CA SER A 203 -5.56 -18.14 7.95
C SER A 203 -5.20 -17.40 9.23
N THR A 204 -4.17 -17.83 9.94
CA THR A 204 -3.64 -17.11 11.11
C THR A 204 -2.85 -15.86 10.71
N GLU A 205 -2.42 -15.79 9.46
CA GLU A 205 -1.48 -14.81 8.96
C GLU A 205 -2.11 -13.89 7.90
N ARG A 206 -1.64 -12.64 7.89
CA ARG A 206 -1.97 -11.61 6.90
C ARG A 206 -0.81 -11.35 5.96
N VAL A 207 -1.11 -10.88 4.76
CA VAL A 207 -0.12 -10.57 3.75
C VAL A 207 0.60 -9.26 4.05
N LEU A 208 1.94 -9.29 3.91
CA LEU A 208 2.81 -8.13 3.83
C LEU A 208 3.56 -8.09 2.51
N ARG A 209 3.76 -6.89 1.98
CA ARG A 209 4.45 -6.64 0.70
C ARG A 209 5.49 -5.53 0.83
N GLY A 210 6.48 -5.50 -0.09
CA GLY A 210 7.39 -4.38 -0.32
C GLY A 210 8.75 -4.45 0.37
N GLY A 211 8.90 -5.17 1.47
CA GLY A 211 10.14 -5.14 2.26
C GLY A 211 10.28 -3.88 3.11
N CYS A 212 11.28 -3.81 3.97
CA CYS A 212 11.50 -2.64 4.82
C CYS A 212 12.97 -2.17 4.82
N TYR A 213 13.18 -1.03 5.45
CA TYR A 213 14.48 -0.38 5.62
C TYR A 213 15.54 -1.29 6.26
N HIS A 214 15.15 -2.26 7.07
CA HIS A 214 16.04 -3.20 7.76
C HIS A 214 16.35 -4.47 6.95
N ASN A 215 15.66 -4.70 5.83
CA ASN A 215 15.83 -5.89 4.99
C ASN A 215 16.92 -5.73 3.93
N PHE A 216 17.50 -6.87 3.49
CA PHE A 216 18.29 -6.91 2.28
C PHE A 216 17.39 -6.80 1.02
N GLY A 217 17.97 -6.34 -0.08
CA GLY A 217 17.23 -6.04 -1.32
C GLY A 217 16.37 -7.19 -1.86
N ILE A 218 16.76 -8.44 -1.63
CA ILE A 218 15.98 -9.62 -2.04
C ILE A 218 14.55 -9.65 -1.43
N HIS A 219 14.34 -8.97 -0.30
CA HIS A 219 13.03 -8.84 0.33
C HIS A 219 12.22 -7.65 -0.18
N CYS A 220 12.86 -6.72 -0.92
CA CYS A 220 12.23 -5.51 -1.42
C CYS A 220 11.73 -5.64 -2.88
N THR A 221 11.76 -6.84 -3.47
CA THR A 221 11.28 -7.08 -4.83
C THR A 221 9.77 -6.98 -4.92
N VAL A 222 9.24 -6.56 -6.07
CA VAL A 222 7.79 -6.42 -6.30
C VAL A 222 7.00 -7.71 -6.14
N MET A 223 7.66 -8.87 -6.27
CA MET A 223 7.04 -10.19 -6.15
C MET A 223 7.16 -10.81 -4.75
N LYS A 224 8.01 -10.24 -3.87
CA LYS A 224 8.22 -10.83 -2.54
C LYS A 224 6.96 -10.73 -1.70
N ARG A 225 6.50 -11.88 -1.24
CA ARG A 225 5.40 -12.04 -0.29
C ARG A 225 5.97 -12.34 1.09
N TYR A 226 5.33 -11.84 2.13
CA TYR A 226 5.62 -12.19 3.51
C TYR A 226 4.31 -12.30 4.29
N GLU A 227 4.34 -13.03 5.38
CA GLU A 227 3.19 -13.30 6.25
C GLU A 227 3.52 -13.07 7.70
N ILE A 228 2.55 -12.56 8.44
CA ILE A 228 2.64 -12.40 9.89
C ILE A 228 1.26 -12.32 10.52
N ASN A 229 1.18 -12.64 11.81
CA ASN A 229 -0.07 -12.56 12.57
C ASN A 229 -0.67 -11.15 12.55
N ALA A 230 -2.01 -11.05 12.48
CA ALA A 230 -2.74 -9.79 12.38
C ALA A 230 -2.52 -8.82 13.58
N ASP A 231 -2.16 -9.35 14.75
CA ASP A 231 -1.90 -8.56 15.95
C ASP A 231 -0.44 -8.10 16.06
N HIS A 232 0.43 -8.64 15.22
CA HIS A 232 1.85 -8.27 15.25
C HIS A 232 2.05 -6.83 14.81
N LYS A 233 2.97 -6.14 15.48
CA LYS A 233 3.40 -4.79 15.14
C LYS A 233 4.85 -4.58 15.53
N ASP A 234 5.59 -3.92 14.67
CA ASP A 234 6.98 -3.53 14.89
C ASP A 234 7.37 -2.32 14.04
N GLY A 235 8.62 -1.86 14.17
CA GLY A 235 9.14 -0.69 13.45
C GLY A 235 9.34 -0.89 11.94
N CYS A 236 9.08 -2.09 11.42
CA CYS A 236 9.23 -2.42 9.99
C CYS A 236 7.90 -2.48 9.22
N ILE A 237 6.75 -2.30 9.89
CA ILE A 237 5.44 -2.56 9.31
C ILE A 237 4.56 -1.31 9.37
N GLY A 238 4.03 -0.92 8.20
CA GLY A 238 3.06 0.14 8.02
C GLY A 238 2.03 -0.23 6.96
N PHE A 239 1.45 0.74 6.26
CA PHE A 239 0.44 0.49 5.24
C PHE A 239 0.23 1.69 4.31
N ARG A 240 -0.43 1.43 3.20
CA ARG A 240 -1.00 2.46 2.31
C ARG A 240 -2.49 2.26 2.12
N LEU A 241 -3.16 3.27 1.58
CA LEU A 241 -4.59 3.27 1.37
C LEU A 241 -4.94 3.04 -0.10
N VAL A 242 -6.05 2.33 -0.31
CA VAL A 242 -6.79 2.27 -1.56
C VAL A 242 -8.15 2.91 -1.36
N LEU A 243 -8.63 3.62 -2.37
CA LEU A 243 -9.99 4.13 -2.46
C LEU A 243 -10.71 3.37 -3.57
N SER A 244 -11.76 2.65 -3.20
CA SER A 244 -12.68 2.01 -4.16
C SER A 244 -13.58 3.06 -4.80
N ILE A 245 -13.86 2.89 -6.11
CA ILE A 245 -14.69 3.78 -6.94
C ILE A 245 -15.75 2.99 -7.70
#